data_59e2b0764fc749c16f662fb8b3b05bf4
#
_entry.id   59e2b0764fc749c16f662fb8b3b05bf4
#
_cell.length_a   1.000
_cell.length_b   1.000
_cell.length_c   1.000
_cell.angle_alpha   90.00
_cell.angle_beta   90.00
_cell.angle_gamma   90.00
#
_symmetry.space_group_name_H-M   'P 1'
#
loop_
_entity.id
_entity.type
_entity.pdbx_description
1 polymer ?
#
loop_
_entity_poly.entity_id
_entity_poly.type
_entity_poly.pdbx_seq_one_letter_code
_entity_poly.pdbx_strand_id
1 'polypeptide(L)'
;MLSEEKNRLLTQVGPGTEMGEYLRRYWHPIAGESEFDDKSIRPIRILGEDLVLYKDLGGNYGLVDRHCPHRSADMSYGYVEQSGIRCSYHGWQFGADGQCLQQPYEEICDPSARMCKSTRIKAYRVQAKAGMLWAYMGPEPVPELPDWELFNYRNGFAQAIFAELPCNWFQCQENSIDPVHFEWTHNNWTIRQSGETGPYVPAHLKLAFEEFEYGFTYHRLRAGEDENNVMWTTGRVTLWPNGFYLGHHFEWRVPIDDQHTLSVLWVFSRVPREQEPYVQGKIPSWYGPIRDPQTGRWITSHVANQDFVVWVGQGAITDRTREKLGQSDKGIVMMRRRFFEELDALREDPNHVPKGLIRDAQKNRDLYLPSACRDELIDGLPREELASHPLLGPYLKDFFGQAGQPDAVREAYEEAVGQKMQGAQLFTVHGAGR
;
A
#
# COMPACT_ATOMS: atom_id res chain seq x y z
N MET A 1 -6.29 -13.92 -22.97
CA MET A 1 -6.45 -12.58 -23.59
C MET A 1 -7.78 -11.99 -23.16
N LEU A 2 -7.79 -10.74 -22.74
CA LEU A 2 -9.01 -9.98 -22.47
C LEU A 2 -9.46 -9.23 -23.73
N SER A 3 -10.74 -8.80 -23.78
CA SER A 3 -11.17 -7.76 -24.73
C SER A 3 -10.64 -6.38 -24.26
N GLU A 4 -10.58 -5.40 -25.16
CA GLU A 4 -10.25 -4.01 -24.82
C GLU A 4 -11.20 -3.46 -23.74
N GLU A 5 -12.50 -3.79 -23.84
CA GLU A 5 -13.51 -3.40 -22.87
C GLU A 5 -13.21 -3.97 -21.48
N LYS A 6 -12.91 -5.27 -21.38
CA LYS A 6 -12.53 -5.92 -20.13
C LYS A 6 -11.22 -5.37 -19.55
N ASN A 7 -10.25 -5.03 -20.40
CA ASN A 7 -9.03 -4.38 -19.94
C ASN A 7 -9.32 -3.00 -19.35
N ARG A 8 -10.13 -2.17 -20.02
CA ARG A 8 -10.56 -0.86 -19.49
C ARG A 8 -11.32 -1.00 -18.18
N LEU A 9 -12.24 -1.97 -18.10
CA LEU A 9 -13.04 -2.23 -16.89
C LEU A 9 -12.16 -2.48 -15.66
N LEU A 10 -11.05 -3.19 -15.79
CA LEU A 10 -10.11 -3.47 -14.70
C LEU A 10 -9.14 -2.32 -14.37
N THR A 11 -8.91 -1.41 -15.30
CA THR A 11 -7.80 -0.44 -15.22
C THR A 11 -8.24 1.00 -14.99
N GLN A 12 -9.48 1.37 -15.35
CA GLN A 12 -10.00 2.71 -15.14
C GLN A 12 -10.55 2.87 -13.72
N VAL A 13 -10.03 3.86 -12.97
CA VAL A 13 -10.32 4.02 -11.54
C VAL A 13 -10.86 5.40 -11.16
N GLY A 14 -11.02 6.28 -12.12
CA GLY A 14 -11.55 7.63 -11.89
C GLY A 14 -13.02 7.62 -11.44
N PRO A 15 -13.54 8.78 -10.98
CA PRO A 15 -14.94 8.91 -10.59
C PRO A 15 -15.90 8.46 -11.69
N GLY A 16 -16.91 7.67 -11.31
CA GLY A 16 -17.93 7.15 -12.23
C GLY A 16 -17.49 5.96 -13.09
N THR A 17 -16.25 5.47 -12.97
CA THR A 17 -15.85 4.19 -13.56
C THR A 17 -16.21 3.04 -12.61
N GLU A 18 -16.59 1.89 -13.16
CA GLU A 18 -17.05 0.76 -12.34
C GLU A 18 -15.98 0.27 -11.35
N MET A 19 -14.74 0.08 -11.80
CA MET A 19 -13.65 -0.29 -10.92
C MET A 19 -13.33 0.82 -9.90
N GLY A 20 -13.40 2.08 -10.29
CA GLY A 20 -13.23 3.20 -9.39
C GLY A 20 -14.28 3.20 -8.27
N GLU A 21 -15.56 3.04 -8.61
CA GLU A 21 -16.65 2.95 -7.63
C GLU A 21 -16.57 1.69 -6.76
N TYR A 22 -16.03 0.60 -7.29
CA TYR A 22 -15.75 -0.62 -6.53
C TYR A 22 -14.65 -0.40 -5.50
N LEU A 23 -13.49 0.14 -5.93
CA LEU A 23 -12.32 0.36 -5.06
C LEU A 23 -12.58 1.40 -3.98
N ARG A 24 -13.41 2.40 -4.23
CA ARG A 24 -13.83 3.38 -3.21
C ARG A 24 -14.49 2.75 -1.99
N ARG A 25 -15.02 1.55 -2.11
CA ARG A 25 -15.66 0.80 -1.01
C ARG A 25 -14.66 0.18 -0.03
N TYR A 26 -13.37 0.31 -0.28
CA TYR A 26 -12.30 -0.19 0.59
C TYR A 26 -11.48 0.96 1.18
N TRP A 27 -10.85 0.69 2.29
CA TRP A 27 -9.88 1.59 2.90
C TRP A 27 -8.55 1.52 2.16
N HIS A 28 -7.98 2.66 1.84
CA HIS A 28 -6.67 2.77 1.18
C HIS A 28 -5.69 3.56 2.04
N PRO A 29 -4.46 3.06 2.28
CA PRO A 29 -3.41 3.83 2.93
C PRO A 29 -2.91 4.91 1.94
N ILE A 30 -2.94 6.19 2.36
CA ILE A 30 -2.72 7.33 1.47
C ILE A 30 -1.51 8.19 1.86
N ALA A 31 -1.06 8.09 3.10
CA ALA A 31 0.07 8.83 3.64
C ALA A 31 0.60 8.19 4.93
N GLY A 32 1.80 8.53 5.33
CA GLY A 32 2.31 8.23 6.66
C GLY A 32 1.82 9.24 7.70
N GLU A 33 1.50 8.76 8.90
CA GLU A 33 1.08 9.64 9.98
C GLU A 33 2.23 10.57 10.41
N SER A 34 3.48 10.09 10.35
CA SER A 34 4.67 10.88 10.70
C SER A 34 4.96 12.05 9.77
N GLU A 35 4.37 12.07 8.57
CA GLU A 35 4.51 13.21 7.64
C GLU A 35 3.85 14.48 8.17
N PHE A 36 2.89 14.34 9.10
CA PHE A 36 2.13 15.44 9.69
C PHE A 36 2.72 15.97 11.01
N ASP A 37 3.98 15.63 11.31
CA ASP A 37 4.72 16.27 12.39
C ASP A 37 5.21 17.66 12.00
N ASP A 38 5.69 17.79 10.76
CA ASP A 38 6.27 19.04 10.23
C ASP A 38 5.33 19.75 9.25
N LYS A 39 4.33 19.06 8.72
CA LYS A 39 3.40 19.58 7.72
C LYS A 39 1.97 19.40 8.18
N SER A 40 1.17 20.45 8.10
CA SER A 40 -0.24 20.37 8.46
C SER A 40 -1.16 20.11 7.27
N ILE A 41 -0.69 20.33 6.04
CA ILE A 41 -1.49 20.25 4.80
C ILE A 41 -0.66 19.57 3.70
N ARG A 42 -1.28 18.65 2.98
CA ARG A 42 -0.70 17.95 1.85
C ARG A 42 -1.70 17.77 0.71
N PRO A 43 -1.43 18.25 -0.52
CA PRO A 43 -2.21 17.85 -1.68
C PRO A 43 -1.92 16.38 -2.01
N ILE A 44 -2.97 15.62 -2.31
CA ILE A 44 -2.88 14.22 -2.75
C ILE A 44 -3.82 13.98 -3.92
N ARG A 45 -3.53 12.93 -4.69
CA ARG A 45 -4.41 12.40 -5.71
C ARG A 45 -4.64 10.92 -5.44
N ILE A 46 -5.90 10.49 -5.48
CA ILE A 46 -6.30 9.09 -5.28
C ILE A 46 -7.56 8.81 -6.09
N LEU A 47 -7.60 7.65 -6.75
CA LEU A 47 -8.74 7.20 -7.58
C LEU A 47 -9.21 8.29 -8.55
N GLY A 48 -8.25 9.04 -9.15
CA GLY A 48 -8.50 10.09 -10.11
C GLY A 48 -9.00 11.41 -9.54
N GLU A 49 -9.06 11.57 -8.21
CA GLU A 49 -9.52 12.81 -7.55
C GLU A 49 -8.36 13.58 -6.92
N ASP A 50 -8.33 14.90 -7.17
CA ASP A 50 -7.39 15.82 -6.52
C ASP A 50 -7.98 16.29 -5.20
N LEU A 51 -7.31 16.01 -4.09
CA LEU A 51 -7.77 16.23 -2.73
C LEU A 51 -6.70 16.93 -1.89
N VAL A 52 -7.09 17.40 -0.72
CA VAL A 52 -6.20 17.95 0.30
C VAL A 52 -6.39 17.19 1.61
N LEU A 53 -5.34 16.51 2.02
CA LEU A 53 -5.23 15.87 3.32
C LEU A 53 -4.62 16.87 4.30
N TYR A 54 -5.21 17.00 5.49
CA TYR A 54 -4.71 17.92 6.51
C TYR A 54 -4.86 17.33 7.91
N LYS A 55 -4.07 17.87 8.84
CA LYS A 55 -4.23 17.68 10.28
C LYS A 55 -4.52 19.04 10.90
N ASP A 56 -5.68 19.19 11.54
CA ASP A 56 -6.04 20.44 12.19
C ASP A 56 -5.30 20.65 13.52
N LEU A 57 -5.41 21.84 14.11
CA LEU A 57 -4.76 22.15 15.38
C LEU A 57 -5.37 21.38 16.56
N GLY A 58 -6.56 20.82 16.41
CA GLY A 58 -7.18 19.90 17.36
C GLY A 58 -6.66 18.45 17.25
N GLY A 59 -5.80 18.15 16.25
CA GLY A 59 -5.23 16.84 16.01
C GLY A 59 -6.07 15.92 15.13
N ASN A 60 -7.16 16.40 14.53
CA ASN A 60 -8.02 15.61 13.67
C ASN A 60 -7.53 15.66 12.23
N TYR A 61 -7.63 14.54 11.53
CA TYR A 61 -7.35 14.45 10.10
C TYR A 61 -8.60 14.70 9.27
N GLY A 62 -8.45 15.42 8.16
CA GLY A 62 -9.50 15.62 7.18
C GLY A 62 -8.99 15.46 5.76
N LEU A 63 -9.86 14.99 4.87
CA LEU A 63 -9.58 14.80 3.44
C LEU A 63 -10.71 15.45 2.65
N VAL A 64 -10.42 16.59 2.02
CA VAL A 64 -11.41 17.40 1.33
C VAL A 64 -11.05 17.62 -0.13
N ASP A 65 -12.02 18.04 -0.95
CA ASP A 65 -11.78 18.47 -2.33
C ASP A 65 -10.70 19.56 -2.37
N ARG A 66 -9.87 19.48 -3.39
CA ARG A 66 -8.80 20.47 -3.61
C ARG A 66 -9.35 21.86 -3.87
N HIS A 67 -10.54 21.97 -4.42
CA HIS A 67 -11.12 23.24 -4.83
C HIS A 67 -12.23 23.72 -3.89
N CYS A 68 -12.01 24.90 -3.28
CA CYS A 68 -13.00 25.56 -2.45
C CYS A 68 -14.30 25.80 -3.24
N PRO A 69 -15.49 25.40 -2.73
CA PRO A 69 -16.75 25.52 -3.45
C PRO A 69 -17.18 26.97 -3.70
N HIS A 70 -16.53 27.95 -3.06
CA HIS A 70 -16.84 29.37 -3.31
C HIS A 70 -16.40 29.79 -4.72
N ARG A 71 -15.11 29.74 -5.02
CA ARG A 71 -14.55 30.20 -6.31
C ARG A 71 -13.32 29.40 -6.73
N SER A 72 -13.33 28.09 -6.46
CA SER A 72 -12.32 27.11 -6.88
C SER A 72 -10.87 27.41 -6.46
N ALA A 73 -10.66 28.18 -5.37
CA ALA A 73 -9.32 28.37 -4.84
C ALA A 73 -8.77 27.03 -4.32
N ASP A 74 -7.48 26.79 -4.54
CA ASP A 74 -6.80 25.59 -4.10
C ASP A 74 -6.65 25.56 -2.58
N MET A 75 -7.26 24.59 -1.92
CA MET A 75 -7.26 24.42 -0.46
C MET A 75 -5.89 24.01 0.08
N SER A 76 -4.96 23.55 -0.77
CA SER A 76 -3.59 23.24 -0.33
C SER A 76 -2.79 24.50 0.06
N TYR A 77 -3.22 25.68 -0.37
CA TYR A 77 -2.70 26.98 0.07
C TYR A 77 -3.50 27.58 1.23
N GLY A 78 -4.42 26.80 1.79
CA GLY A 78 -5.16 27.16 3.00
C GLY A 78 -4.30 27.05 4.26
N TYR A 79 -4.93 27.18 5.40
CA TYR A 79 -4.31 26.95 6.69
C TYR A 79 -5.26 26.24 7.64
N VAL A 80 -4.69 25.48 8.57
CA VAL A 80 -5.46 24.73 9.55
C VAL A 80 -5.89 25.62 10.71
N GLU A 81 -7.06 25.34 11.24
CA GLU A 81 -7.63 25.97 12.41
C GLU A 81 -7.73 24.97 13.57
N GLN A 82 -8.23 25.39 14.72
CA GLN A 82 -8.52 24.48 15.84
C GLN A 82 -9.43 23.33 15.41
N SER A 83 -10.30 23.55 14.44
CA SER A 83 -11.13 22.54 13.80
C SER A 83 -11.18 22.80 12.29
N GLY A 84 -10.67 21.86 11.51
CA GLY A 84 -10.74 21.89 10.07
C GLY A 84 -9.72 22.80 9.37
N ILE A 85 -10.01 23.12 8.10
CA ILE A 85 -9.14 23.88 7.18
C ILE A 85 -9.85 25.14 6.67
N ARG A 86 -9.11 26.24 6.57
CA ARG A 86 -9.60 27.53 6.07
C ARG A 86 -9.00 27.86 4.71
N CYS A 87 -9.85 28.24 3.78
CA CYS A 87 -9.46 28.74 2.48
C CYS A 87 -8.75 30.10 2.62
N SER A 88 -7.57 30.23 2.03
CA SER A 88 -6.79 31.48 2.10
C SER A 88 -7.38 32.64 1.30
N TYR A 89 -8.33 32.37 0.38
CA TYR A 89 -8.84 33.41 -0.52
C TYR A 89 -9.91 34.30 0.15
N HIS A 90 -10.97 33.70 0.74
CA HIS A 90 -12.05 34.47 1.38
C HIS A 90 -12.38 33.99 2.80
N GLY A 91 -11.52 33.17 3.39
CA GLY A 91 -11.65 32.74 4.78
C GLY A 91 -12.75 31.71 5.08
N TRP A 92 -13.36 31.09 4.05
CA TRP A 92 -14.33 30.02 4.29
C TRP A 92 -13.66 28.82 4.93
N GLN A 93 -14.22 28.35 6.03
CA GLN A 93 -13.65 27.25 6.83
C GLN A 93 -14.52 26.01 6.71
N PHE A 94 -13.88 24.85 6.59
CA PHE A 94 -14.55 23.57 6.45
C PHE A 94 -14.02 22.55 7.45
N GLY A 95 -14.94 21.79 8.03
CA GLY A 95 -14.61 20.66 8.90
C GLY A 95 -14.18 19.40 8.14
N ALA A 96 -13.72 18.40 8.88
CA ALA A 96 -13.31 17.11 8.32
C ALA A 96 -14.46 16.33 7.65
N ASP A 97 -15.69 16.63 8.01
CA ASP A 97 -16.91 16.08 7.38
C ASP A 97 -17.37 16.89 6.15
N GLY A 98 -16.62 17.94 5.79
CA GLY A 98 -16.92 18.84 4.68
C GLY A 98 -17.96 19.93 4.98
N GLN A 99 -18.55 19.98 6.18
CA GLN A 99 -19.48 21.05 6.54
C GLN A 99 -18.74 22.39 6.61
N CYS A 100 -19.31 23.43 5.99
CA CYS A 100 -18.83 24.78 6.19
C CYS A 100 -19.04 25.19 7.65
N LEU A 101 -17.97 25.63 8.31
CA LEU A 101 -17.99 26.04 9.72
C LEU A 101 -18.07 27.55 9.87
N GLN A 102 -17.53 28.30 8.91
CA GLN A 102 -17.52 29.75 8.95
C GLN A 102 -17.40 30.39 7.57
N GLN A 103 -18.11 31.47 7.34
CA GLN A 103 -18.02 32.37 6.18
C GLN A 103 -17.94 33.82 6.68
N PRO A 104 -16.75 34.36 7.00
CA PRO A 104 -16.60 35.55 7.82
C PRO A 104 -17.39 36.78 7.35
N TYR A 105 -17.34 37.09 6.06
CA TYR A 105 -18.05 38.24 5.51
C TYR A 105 -19.57 37.99 5.35
N GLU A 106 -19.92 36.78 4.91
CA GLU A 106 -21.33 36.42 4.68
C GLU A 106 -22.14 36.41 5.97
N GLU A 107 -21.51 36.03 7.09
CA GLU A 107 -22.14 36.03 8.42
C GLU A 107 -22.33 37.44 8.98
N ILE A 108 -21.54 38.43 8.54
CA ILE A 108 -21.80 39.86 8.84
C ILE A 108 -23.07 40.33 8.11
N CYS A 109 -23.24 39.88 6.85
CA CYS A 109 -24.41 40.25 6.03
C CYS A 109 -25.68 39.50 6.44
N ASP A 110 -25.56 38.20 6.80
CA ASP A 110 -26.66 37.37 7.33
C ASP A 110 -26.20 36.65 8.62
N PRO A 111 -26.44 37.27 9.81
CA PRO A 111 -26.07 36.66 11.09
C PRO A 111 -26.73 35.29 11.35
N SER A 112 -27.76 34.92 10.60
CA SER A 112 -28.35 33.57 10.69
C SER A 112 -27.49 32.49 10.07
N ALA A 113 -26.44 32.88 9.33
CA ALA A 113 -25.45 31.99 8.67
C ALA A 113 -26.10 30.88 7.78
N ARG A 114 -27.22 31.20 7.11
CA ARG A 114 -27.96 30.20 6.29
C ARG A 114 -27.10 29.65 5.18
N MET A 115 -26.34 30.51 4.50
CA MET A 115 -25.44 30.08 3.43
C MET A 115 -24.37 29.16 3.96
N CYS A 116 -23.70 29.46 5.06
CA CYS A 116 -22.71 28.63 5.71
C CYS A 116 -23.29 27.24 6.07
N LYS A 117 -24.47 27.21 6.70
CA LYS A 117 -25.14 25.95 7.08
C LYS A 117 -25.51 25.06 5.91
N SER A 118 -25.79 25.66 4.73
CA SER A 118 -26.13 24.90 3.50
C SER A 118 -24.92 24.58 2.61
N THR A 119 -23.74 25.14 2.89
CA THR A 119 -22.54 24.94 2.09
C THR A 119 -21.73 23.76 2.61
N ARG A 120 -21.29 22.92 1.68
CA ARG A 120 -20.36 21.81 1.96
C ARG A 120 -19.26 21.77 0.92
N ILE A 121 -18.06 21.37 1.33
CA ILE A 121 -17.00 20.88 0.45
C ILE A 121 -17.09 19.36 0.42
N LYS A 122 -16.75 18.74 -0.69
CA LYS A 122 -16.63 17.26 -0.77
C LYS A 122 -15.56 16.81 0.21
N ALA A 123 -15.86 15.78 0.99
CA ALA A 123 -14.97 15.27 2.02
C ALA A 123 -15.08 13.75 2.14
N TYR A 124 -14.01 13.12 2.60
CA TYR A 124 -13.90 11.67 2.79
C TYR A 124 -13.42 11.33 4.19
N ARG A 125 -13.75 10.13 4.65
CA ARG A 125 -13.33 9.62 5.97
C ARG A 125 -11.83 9.34 5.97
N VAL A 126 -11.15 9.75 7.05
CA VAL A 126 -9.75 9.43 7.32
C VAL A 126 -9.62 8.80 8.69
N GLN A 127 -8.84 7.74 8.81
CA GLN A 127 -8.45 7.13 10.07
C GLN A 127 -6.94 6.90 10.11
N ALA A 128 -6.35 7.07 11.29
CA ALA A 128 -4.95 6.71 11.55
C ALA A 128 -4.89 5.28 12.12
N LYS A 129 -4.05 4.43 11.53
CA LYS A 129 -3.78 3.08 12.03
C LYS A 129 -2.42 2.60 11.55
N ALA A 130 -1.66 1.96 12.45
CA ALA A 130 -0.35 1.40 12.19
C ALA A 130 0.64 2.42 11.58
N GLY A 131 0.58 3.69 12.02
CA GLY A 131 1.43 4.79 11.52
C GLY A 131 1.10 5.27 10.10
N MET A 132 -0.04 4.83 9.55
CA MET A 132 -0.55 5.26 8.25
C MET A 132 -1.90 5.96 8.38
N LEU A 133 -2.18 6.87 7.44
CA LEU A 133 -3.48 7.50 7.26
C LEU A 133 -4.22 6.77 6.15
N TRP A 134 -5.44 6.35 6.46
CA TRP A 134 -6.30 5.57 5.59
C TRP A 134 -7.51 6.38 5.17
N ALA A 135 -7.81 6.37 3.88
CA ALA A 135 -9.00 7.02 3.32
C ALA A 135 -10.06 5.99 2.92
N TYR A 136 -11.30 6.31 3.22
CA TYR A 136 -12.48 5.64 2.69
C TYR A 136 -13.28 6.62 1.84
N MET A 137 -13.54 6.27 0.58
CA MET A 137 -14.17 7.16 -0.40
C MET A 137 -15.52 6.64 -0.91
N GLY A 138 -16.00 5.54 -0.34
CA GLY A 138 -17.22 4.86 -0.75
C GLY A 138 -18.50 5.38 -0.07
N PRO A 139 -19.63 4.73 -0.37
CA PRO A 139 -20.93 5.07 0.23
C PRO A 139 -21.03 4.61 1.69
N GLU A 140 -21.94 5.23 2.43
CA GLU A 140 -22.37 4.75 3.76
C GLU A 140 -23.19 3.43 3.65
N PRO A 141 -23.15 2.54 4.65
CA PRO A 141 -22.36 2.63 5.86
C PRO A 141 -20.88 2.33 5.63
N VAL A 142 -19.99 3.10 6.26
CA VAL A 142 -18.53 2.89 6.21
C VAL A 142 -18.18 1.54 6.83
N PRO A 143 -17.41 0.66 6.13
CA PRO A 143 -16.91 -0.56 6.74
C PRO A 143 -15.83 -0.25 7.78
N GLU A 144 -15.59 -1.20 8.67
CA GLU A 144 -14.45 -1.11 9.61
C GLU A 144 -13.13 -1.08 8.85
N LEU A 145 -12.18 -0.28 9.31
CA LEU A 145 -10.79 -0.37 8.87
C LEU A 145 -10.18 -1.65 9.43
N PRO A 146 -9.71 -2.60 8.59
CA PRO A 146 -9.25 -3.91 9.06
C PRO A 146 -8.17 -3.85 10.13
N ASP A 147 -8.39 -4.58 11.22
CA ASP A 147 -7.45 -4.73 12.33
C ASP A 147 -6.62 -5.99 12.16
N TRP A 148 -5.66 -5.96 11.23
CA TRP A 148 -4.79 -7.09 10.96
C TRP A 148 -3.90 -7.43 12.17
N GLU A 149 -3.79 -8.70 12.53
CA GLU A 149 -3.01 -9.21 13.67
C GLU A 149 -1.57 -8.66 13.69
N LEU A 150 -0.92 -8.57 12.51
CA LEU A 150 0.44 -8.05 12.37
C LEU A 150 0.60 -6.60 12.89
N PHE A 151 -0.43 -5.77 12.80
CA PHE A 151 -0.38 -4.38 13.32
C PHE A 151 -0.26 -4.33 14.84
N ASN A 152 -0.61 -5.42 15.53
CA ASN A 152 -0.65 -5.52 16.98
C ASN A 152 0.54 -6.29 17.58
N TYR A 153 1.47 -6.79 16.73
CA TYR A 153 2.65 -7.48 17.20
C TYR A 153 3.58 -6.55 17.98
N ARG A 154 4.24 -7.13 19.00
CA ARG A 154 5.15 -6.43 19.90
C ARG A 154 6.61 -6.73 19.57
N ASN A 155 7.52 -5.99 20.21
CA ASN A 155 8.96 -6.21 20.11
C ASN A 155 9.46 -6.19 18.65
N GLY A 156 9.02 -5.20 17.88
CA GLY A 156 9.45 -5.03 16.51
C GLY A 156 9.47 -3.58 16.09
N PHE A 157 10.27 -3.29 15.07
CA PHE A 157 10.36 -2.00 14.43
C PHE A 157 9.47 -1.99 13.19
N ALA A 158 8.44 -1.17 13.21
CA ALA A 158 7.57 -0.97 12.05
C ALA A 158 7.96 0.31 11.29
N GLN A 159 7.77 0.31 9.98
CA GLN A 159 7.94 1.48 9.12
C GLN A 159 7.01 1.41 7.91
N ALA A 160 6.55 2.57 7.43
CA ALA A 160 5.73 2.70 6.24
C ALA A 160 6.52 3.38 5.11
N ILE A 161 6.52 2.78 3.92
CA ILE A 161 7.34 3.21 2.80
C ILE A 161 6.44 3.43 1.60
N PHE A 162 6.63 4.54 0.92
CA PHE A 162 5.82 4.95 -0.21
C PHE A 162 6.67 5.12 -1.46
N ALA A 163 6.12 4.79 -2.63
CA ALA A 163 6.70 5.12 -3.93
C ALA A 163 5.59 5.38 -4.94
N GLU A 164 5.73 6.45 -5.73
CA GLU A 164 4.82 6.72 -6.83
C GLU A 164 5.36 6.08 -8.11
N LEU A 165 4.54 5.27 -8.77
CA LEU A 165 4.90 4.51 -9.95
C LEU A 165 4.12 5.01 -11.17
N PRO A 166 4.77 5.28 -12.31
CA PRO A 166 4.11 5.71 -13.53
C PRO A 166 3.52 4.51 -14.31
N CYS A 167 2.69 3.73 -13.64
CA CYS A 167 1.96 2.62 -14.25
C CYS A 167 0.67 2.31 -13.49
N ASN A 168 -0.22 1.58 -14.17
CA ASN A 168 -1.52 1.21 -13.65
C ASN A 168 -1.42 0.23 -12.48
N TRP A 169 -2.30 0.40 -11.49
CA TRP A 169 -2.37 -0.41 -10.28
C TRP A 169 -2.56 -1.90 -10.54
N PHE A 170 -3.30 -2.26 -11.61
CA PHE A 170 -3.71 -3.64 -11.81
C PHE A 170 -2.56 -4.55 -12.25
N GLN A 171 -1.59 -4.04 -13.03
CA GLN A 171 -0.38 -4.81 -13.33
C GLN A 171 0.50 -5.02 -12.11
N CYS A 172 0.50 -4.07 -11.18
CA CYS A 172 1.17 -4.23 -9.89
C CYS A 172 0.44 -5.28 -9.02
N GLN A 173 -0.88 -5.31 -9.05
CA GLN A 173 -1.67 -6.28 -8.29
C GLN A 173 -1.60 -7.70 -8.88
N GLU A 174 -1.51 -7.85 -10.18
CA GLU A 174 -1.31 -9.15 -10.83
C GLU A 174 0.00 -9.82 -10.39
N ASN A 175 1.05 -9.05 -10.16
CA ASN A 175 2.31 -9.57 -9.60
C ASN A 175 2.12 -10.17 -8.20
N SER A 176 1.20 -9.63 -7.38
CA SER A 176 0.96 -10.12 -6.02
C SER A 176 0.46 -11.58 -5.95
N ILE A 177 -0.09 -12.13 -7.04
CA ILE A 177 -0.57 -13.52 -7.13
C ILE A 177 0.30 -14.39 -8.03
N ASP A 178 1.43 -13.87 -8.51
CA ASP A 178 2.39 -14.61 -9.34
C ASP A 178 3.56 -15.13 -8.50
N PRO A 179 3.67 -16.44 -8.23
CA PRO A 179 4.80 -16.98 -7.50
C PRO A 179 6.08 -17.11 -8.34
N VAL A 180 5.97 -17.20 -9.67
CA VAL A 180 7.11 -17.56 -10.55
C VAL A 180 8.07 -16.38 -10.72
N HIS A 181 7.60 -15.14 -10.68
CA HIS A 181 8.49 -13.97 -10.77
C HIS A 181 9.54 -13.94 -9.64
N PHE A 182 9.25 -14.52 -8.45
CA PHE A 182 10.25 -14.65 -7.37
C PHE A 182 11.48 -15.44 -7.78
N GLU A 183 11.32 -16.46 -8.63
CA GLU A 183 12.43 -17.24 -9.15
C GLU A 183 13.32 -16.41 -10.10
N TRP A 184 12.70 -15.61 -10.94
CA TRP A 184 13.40 -14.91 -12.02
C TRP A 184 13.79 -13.48 -11.64
N THR A 185 12.85 -12.66 -11.22
CA THR A 185 13.08 -11.24 -10.92
C THR A 185 13.96 -11.07 -9.68
N HIS A 186 13.64 -11.74 -8.56
CA HIS A 186 14.36 -11.50 -7.31
C HIS A 186 15.61 -12.34 -7.15
N ASN A 187 15.63 -13.56 -7.67
CA ASN A 187 16.76 -14.46 -7.51
C ASN A 187 17.66 -14.51 -8.74
N ASN A 188 17.16 -15.00 -9.86
CA ASN A 188 18.02 -15.22 -11.04
C ASN A 188 18.53 -13.91 -11.66
N TRP A 189 17.71 -12.86 -11.66
CA TRP A 189 18.16 -11.55 -12.11
C TRP A 189 19.24 -10.98 -11.16
N THR A 190 19.08 -11.14 -9.84
CA THR A 190 20.10 -10.72 -8.85
C THR A 190 21.43 -11.45 -9.07
N ILE A 191 21.41 -12.78 -9.32
CA ILE A 191 22.59 -13.57 -9.70
C ILE A 191 23.26 -12.96 -10.95
N ARG A 192 22.48 -12.62 -11.98
CA ARG A 192 23.00 -12.01 -13.20
C ARG A 192 23.55 -10.59 -12.98
N GLN A 193 22.95 -9.82 -12.10
CA GLN A 193 23.42 -8.48 -11.76
C GLN A 193 24.78 -8.50 -11.02
N SER A 194 25.07 -9.57 -10.26
CA SER A 194 26.39 -9.77 -9.65
C SER A 194 27.48 -10.20 -10.63
N GLY A 195 27.12 -10.41 -11.91
CA GLY A 195 28.06 -10.87 -12.96
C GLY A 195 28.20 -12.40 -13.04
N GLU A 196 27.48 -13.14 -12.22
CA GLU A 196 27.49 -14.61 -12.24
C GLU A 196 26.57 -15.16 -13.33
N THR A 197 26.87 -16.34 -13.83
CA THR A 197 26.10 -16.99 -14.90
C THR A 197 25.31 -18.21 -14.45
N GLY A 198 25.28 -18.48 -13.17
CA GLY A 198 24.57 -19.58 -12.52
C GLY A 198 25.33 -20.07 -11.29
N PRO A 199 24.90 -21.13 -10.62
CA PRO A 199 23.65 -21.84 -10.90
C PRO A 199 22.40 -21.01 -10.66
N TYR A 200 21.33 -21.30 -11.42
CA TYR A 200 20.03 -20.73 -11.13
C TYR A 200 19.46 -21.34 -9.84
N VAL A 201 18.61 -20.55 -9.16
CA VAL A 201 17.88 -21.05 -8.00
C VAL A 201 16.95 -22.21 -8.39
N PRO A 202 16.54 -23.05 -7.43
CA PRO A 202 15.64 -24.16 -7.71
C PRO A 202 14.34 -23.71 -8.37
N ALA A 203 13.98 -24.39 -9.46
CA ALA A 203 12.79 -24.12 -10.24
C ALA A 203 11.50 -24.46 -9.48
N HIS A 204 10.42 -23.77 -9.77
CA HIS A 204 9.09 -24.13 -9.28
C HIS A 204 8.62 -25.44 -9.93
N LEU A 205 8.16 -26.38 -9.10
CA LEU A 205 7.64 -27.69 -9.53
C LEU A 205 6.12 -27.77 -9.42
N LYS A 206 5.53 -27.15 -8.39
CA LYS A 206 4.09 -27.14 -8.16
C LYS A 206 3.63 -25.76 -7.74
N LEU A 207 2.45 -25.37 -8.20
CA LEU A 207 1.74 -24.17 -7.80
C LEU A 207 0.30 -24.54 -7.48
N ALA A 208 -0.25 -23.97 -6.39
CA ALA A 208 -1.66 -24.04 -6.05
C ALA A 208 -2.18 -22.66 -5.66
N PHE A 209 -3.47 -22.45 -5.84
CA PHE A 209 -4.13 -21.19 -5.56
C PHE A 209 -5.48 -21.49 -4.90
N GLU A 210 -5.77 -20.82 -3.80
CA GLU A 210 -7.02 -20.96 -3.07
C GLU A 210 -7.65 -19.58 -2.83
N GLU A 211 -8.97 -19.50 -2.97
CA GLU A 211 -9.73 -18.29 -2.69
C GLU A 211 -10.27 -18.35 -1.27
N PHE A 212 -10.18 -17.23 -0.53
CA PHE A 212 -10.77 -17.08 0.78
C PHE A 212 -11.38 -15.66 0.96
N GLU A 213 -11.94 -15.39 2.13
CA GLU A 213 -12.67 -14.15 2.39
C GLU A 213 -11.86 -12.89 2.06
N TYR A 214 -10.59 -12.83 2.51
CA TYR A 214 -9.75 -11.65 2.36
C TYR A 214 -8.82 -11.68 1.14
N GLY A 215 -9.03 -12.61 0.21
CA GLY A 215 -8.25 -12.66 -1.04
C GLY A 215 -7.95 -14.05 -1.53
N PHE A 216 -6.69 -14.29 -1.81
CA PHE A 216 -6.18 -15.57 -2.31
C PHE A 216 -4.93 -15.97 -1.55
N THR A 217 -4.75 -17.26 -1.34
CA THR A 217 -3.44 -17.83 -1.00
C THR A 217 -2.84 -18.46 -2.26
N TYR A 218 -1.56 -18.29 -2.46
CA TYR A 218 -0.81 -19.12 -3.40
C TYR A 218 0.23 -19.94 -2.68
N HIS A 219 0.38 -21.17 -3.12
CA HIS A 219 1.33 -22.13 -2.60
C HIS A 219 2.34 -22.52 -3.69
N ARG A 220 3.58 -22.74 -3.30
CA ARG A 220 4.63 -23.13 -4.22
C ARG A 220 5.51 -24.21 -3.63
N LEU A 221 5.92 -25.15 -4.48
CA LEU A 221 6.93 -26.15 -4.18
C LEU A 221 8.05 -26.03 -5.21
N ARG A 222 9.29 -25.93 -4.76
CA ARG A 222 10.46 -25.82 -5.62
C ARG A 222 11.28 -27.09 -5.59
N ALA A 223 12.17 -27.28 -6.57
CA ALA A 223 13.10 -28.40 -6.62
C ALA A 223 13.96 -28.44 -5.34
N GLY A 224 14.04 -29.62 -4.71
CA GLY A 224 14.74 -29.80 -3.43
C GLY A 224 13.92 -29.55 -2.19
N GLU A 225 12.68 -29.07 -2.32
CA GLU A 225 11.69 -28.93 -1.23
C GLU A 225 10.70 -30.11 -1.26
N ASP A 226 10.06 -30.40 -0.13
CA ASP A 226 8.98 -31.36 -0.02
C ASP A 226 7.65 -30.68 0.37
N GLU A 227 6.57 -31.44 0.43
CA GLU A 227 5.22 -30.92 0.71
C GLU A 227 5.02 -30.50 2.20
N ASN A 228 6.02 -30.66 3.06
CA ASN A 228 6.03 -30.10 4.41
C ASN A 228 6.62 -28.68 4.44
N ASN A 229 7.19 -28.21 3.33
CA ASN A 229 7.71 -26.85 3.25
C ASN A 229 6.59 -25.84 3.53
N VAL A 230 6.86 -24.83 4.37
CA VAL A 230 5.90 -23.80 4.78
C VAL A 230 5.33 -23.00 3.61
N MET A 231 6.09 -22.85 2.51
CA MET A 231 5.58 -22.19 1.31
C MET A 231 4.57 -23.04 0.52
N TRP A 232 4.51 -24.36 0.80
CA TRP A 232 3.49 -25.27 0.29
C TRP A 232 2.31 -25.40 1.25
N THR A 233 2.55 -25.50 2.55
CA THR A 233 1.52 -25.73 3.57
C THR A 233 0.76 -24.45 3.93
N THR A 234 1.44 -23.32 4.04
CA THR A 234 0.86 -22.01 4.42
C THR A 234 0.75 -21.06 3.23
N GLY A 235 1.81 -20.97 2.41
CA GLY A 235 1.84 -20.10 1.25
C GLY A 235 1.96 -18.60 1.58
N ARG A 236 1.47 -17.76 0.68
CA ARG A 236 1.44 -16.29 0.78
C ARG A 236 0.09 -15.75 0.35
N VAL A 237 -0.26 -14.57 0.83
CA VAL A 237 -1.58 -13.98 0.63
C VAL A 237 -1.55 -12.83 -0.36
N THR A 238 -2.31 -12.95 -1.44
CA THR A 238 -2.74 -11.81 -2.25
C THR A 238 -3.96 -11.22 -1.59
N LEU A 239 -3.79 -10.06 -0.95
CA LEU A 239 -4.83 -9.41 -0.16
C LEU A 239 -5.79 -8.64 -1.05
N TRP A 240 -7.07 -8.89 -0.88
CA TRP A 240 -8.13 -8.25 -1.64
C TRP A 240 -8.43 -6.83 -1.15
N PRO A 241 -8.71 -5.83 -2.05
CA PRO A 241 -8.69 -5.96 -3.52
C PRO A 241 -7.31 -5.66 -4.13
N ASN A 242 -6.43 -4.95 -3.46
CA ASN A 242 -5.23 -4.34 -4.03
C ASN A 242 -4.00 -4.44 -3.14
N GLY A 243 -3.88 -5.54 -2.39
CA GLY A 243 -2.78 -5.72 -1.46
C GLY A 243 -2.05 -7.05 -1.61
N PHE A 244 -0.99 -7.19 -0.82
CA PHE A 244 -0.18 -8.39 -0.68
C PHE A 244 0.33 -8.51 0.75
N TYR A 245 0.49 -9.75 1.27
CA TYR A 245 0.94 -10.02 2.62
C TYR A 245 1.92 -11.19 2.63
N LEU A 246 3.12 -10.94 3.16
CA LEU A 246 4.20 -11.92 3.24
C LEU A 246 4.47 -12.41 4.68
N GLY A 247 3.60 -12.17 5.60
CA GLY A 247 3.73 -12.57 6.99
C GLY A 247 4.35 -11.50 7.89
N HIS A 248 5.41 -10.82 7.46
CA HIS A 248 6.07 -9.75 8.21
C HIS A 248 5.91 -8.37 7.57
N HIS A 249 5.27 -8.29 6.39
CA HIS A 249 4.95 -7.02 5.78
C HIS A 249 3.69 -7.09 4.91
N PHE A 250 3.06 -5.93 4.77
CA PHE A 250 1.98 -5.65 3.85
C PHE A 250 2.47 -4.77 2.70
N GLU A 251 1.84 -4.94 1.55
CA GLU A 251 1.97 -4.04 0.43
C GLU A 251 0.59 -3.68 -0.11
N TRP A 252 0.41 -2.42 -0.53
CA TRP A 252 -0.80 -1.98 -1.23
C TRP A 252 -0.44 -1.30 -2.54
N ARG A 253 -1.30 -1.52 -3.54
CA ARG A 253 -1.23 -0.92 -4.88
C ARG A 253 -2.37 0.08 -4.98
N VAL A 254 -2.19 1.27 -4.39
CA VAL A 254 -3.25 2.29 -4.31
C VAL A 254 -3.29 3.07 -5.63
N PRO A 255 -4.40 3.03 -6.38
CA PRO A 255 -4.48 3.80 -7.61
C PRO A 255 -4.47 5.30 -7.35
N ILE A 256 -3.48 6.02 -7.88
CA ILE A 256 -3.49 7.48 -7.94
C ILE A 256 -4.49 7.91 -9.01
N ASP A 257 -4.32 7.36 -10.20
CA ASP A 257 -5.22 7.47 -11.36
C ASP A 257 -5.03 6.26 -12.28
N ASP A 258 -5.54 6.31 -13.52
CA ASP A 258 -5.47 5.19 -14.46
C ASP A 258 -4.03 4.80 -14.86
N GLN A 259 -3.06 5.70 -14.70
CA GLN A 259 -1.68 5.52 -15.16
C GLN A 259 -0.63 5.61 -14.05
N HIS A 260 -1.05 5.89 -12.82
CA HIS A 260 -0.14 6.04 -11.69
C HIS A 260 -0.64 5.26 -10.47
N THR A 261 0.29 4.67 -9.76
CA THR A 261 0.04 3.87 -8.55
C THR A 261 0.91 4.37 -7.39
N LEU A 262 0.32 4.54 -6.22
CA LEU A 262 1.05 4.67 -4.97
C LEU A 262 1.32 3.24 -4.44
N SER A 263 2.56 2.80 -4.52
CA SER A 263 3.02 1.60 -3.83
C SER A 263 3.25 1.94 -2.37
N VAL A 264 2.59 1.21 -1.47
CA VAL A 264 2.74 1.35 -0.03
C VAL A 264 3.26 0.05 0.53
N LEU A 265 4.42 0.07 1.18
CA LEU A 265 5.02 -1.06 1.87
C LEU A 265 5.05 -0.74 3.36
N TRP A 266 4.39 -1.57 4.17
CA TRP A 266 4.46 -1.51 5.63
C TRP A 266 5.19 -2.75 6.15
N VAL A 267 6.31 -2.55 6.82
CA VAL A 267 7.19 -3.64 7.27
C VAL A 267 7.25 -3.67 8.79
N PHE A 268 7.12 -4.86 9.35
CA PHE A 268 7.39 -5.15 10.75
C PHE A 268 8.66 -6.01 10.84
N SER A 269 9.72 -5.46 11.38
CA SER A 269 10.98 -6.17 11.62
C SER A 269 11.06 -6.56 13.09
N ARG A 270 10.92 -7.84 13.38
CA ARG A 270 11.05 -8.38 14.74
C ARG A 270 12.45 -8.12 15.27
N VAL A 271 12.58 -7.50 16.44
CA VAL A 271 13.88 -7.32 17.09
C VAL A 271 14.38 -8.68 17.63
N PRO A 272 15.70 -8.91 17.68
CA PRO A 272 16.26 -10.09 18.35
C PRO A 272 15.79 -10.18 19.79
N ARG A 273 15.62 -11.40 20.30
CA ARG A 273 15.15 -11.66 21.69
C ARG A 273 16.00 -10.95 22.74
N GLU A 274 17.28 -10.74 22.48
CA GLU A 274 18.20 -10.04 23.36
C GLU A 274 17.91 -8.53 23.48
N GLN A 275 17.10 -7.98 22.58
CA GLN A 275 16.66 -6.58 22.59
C GLN A 275 15.28 -6.39 23.24
N GLU A 276 14.67 -7.44 23.73
CA GLU A 276 13.37 -7.34 24.40
C GLU A 276 13.50 -6.90 25.87
N PRO A 277 12.52 -6.13 26.39
CA PRO A 277 11.35 -5.60 25.70
C PRO A 277 11.67 -4.38 24.84
N TYR A 278 11.12 -4.34 23.61
CA TYR A 278 11.24 -3.19 22.73
C TYR A 278 9.86 -2.55 22.49
N VAL A 279 9.79 -1.23 22.63
CA VAL A 279 8.59 -0.43 22.37
C VAL A 279 8.96 0.71 21.42
N GLN A 280 8.39 0.68 20.24
CA GLN A 280 8.55 1.76 19.28
C GLN A 280 7.64 2.94 19.63
N GLY A 281 8.20 4.12 19.81
CA GLY A 281 7.43 5.32 20.17
C GLY A 281 6.57 5.86 19.02
N LYS A 282 7.08 5.78 17.79
CA LYS A 282 6.42 6.23 16.57
C LYS A 282 6.86 5.41 15.37
N ILE A 283 5.93 5.12 14.48
CA ILE A 283 6.22 4.44 13.21
C ILE A 283 6.65 5.50 12.18
N PRO A 284 7.92 5.46 11.72
CA PRO A 284 8.37 6.39 10.69
C PRO A 284 7.77 6.06 9.33
N SER A 285 7.58 7.09 8.52
CA SER A 285 7.20 6.95 7.12
C SER A 285 8.17 7.73 6.22
N TRP A 286 8.40 7.20 5.01
CA TRP A 286 9.30 7.81 4.05
C TRP A 286 8.97 7.41 2.62
N TYR A 287 9.47 8.22 1.65
CA TYR A 287 9.33 7.97 0.22
C TYR A 287 10.63 7.41 -0.35
N GLY A 288 10.57 6.21 -0.89
CA GLY A 288 11.69 5.55 -1.55
C GLY A 288 11.77 5.91 -3.03
N PRO A 289 12.97 6.22 -3.56
CA PRO A 289 13.15 6.50 -4.98
C PRO A 289 13.02 5.23 -5.81
N ILE A 290 12.45 5.36 -7.00
CA ILE A 290 12.40 4.29 -8.01
C ILE A 290 13.59 4.36 -8.97
N ARG A 291 14.19 5.54 -9.07
CA ARG A 291 15.38 5.81 -9.87
C ARG A 291 16.44 6.50 -9.01
N ASP A 292 17.68 6.23 -9.33
CA ASP A 292 18.80 6.95 -8.76
C ASP A 292 18.70 8.43 -9.10
N PRO A 293 18.64 9.33 -8.11
CA PRO A 293 18.44 10.76 -8.35
C PRO A 293 19.61 11.45 -9.09
N GLN A 294 20.80 10.85 -9.07
CA GLN A 294 21.99 11.43 -9.73
C GLN A 294 22.10 10.98 -11.18
N THR A 295 21.80 9.72 -11.46
CA THR A 295 21.99 9.11 -12.79
C THR A 295 20.71 8.93 -13.58
N GLY A 296 19.53 9.03 -12.94
CA GLY A 296 18.21 8.75 -13.53
C GLY A 296 17.97 7.27 -13.86
N ARG A 297 18.90 6.37 -13.53
CA ARG A 297 18.80 4.94 -13.80
C ARG A 297 17.87 4.26 -12.80
N TRP A 298 17.23 3.18 -13.23
CA TRP A 298 16.43 2.35 -12.35
C TRP A 298 17.28 1.76 -11.22
N ILE A 299 16.74 1.77 -10.01
CA ILE A 299 17.31 1.07 -8.87
C ILE A 299 16.83 -0.38 -8.93
N THR A 300 17.77 -1.33 -8.85
CA THR A 300 17.49 -2.77 -8.96
C THR A 300 18.11 -3.60 -7.83
N SER A 301 18.59 -2.93 -6.79
CA SER A 301 19.27 -3.54 -5.65
C SER A 301 18.35 -4.08 -4.56
N HIS A 302 17.08 -3.67 -4.55
CA HIS A 302 16.10 -4.02 -3.53
C HIS A 302 14.88 -4.71 -4.16
N VAL A 303 14.23 -5.58 -3.42
CA VAL A 303 13.12 -6.42 -3.91
C VAL A 303 12.00 -5.60 -4.51
N ALA A 304 11.45 -4.61 -3.78
CA ALA A 304 10.39 -3.76 -4.31
C ALA A 304 10.82 -2.95 -5.55
N ASN A 305 12.08 -2.47 -5.57
CA ASN A 305 12.59 -1.73 -6.73
C ASN A 305 12.73 -2.62 -7.98
N GLN A 306 13.03 -3.91 -7.82
CA GLN A 306 13.04 -4.87 -8.93
C GLN A 306 11.64 -5.04 -9.51
N ASP A 307 10.62 -5.13 -8.65
CA ASP A 307 9.22 -5.19 -9.07
C ASP A 307 8.81 -3.91 -9.82
N PHE A 308 9.18 -2.74 -9.31
CA PHE A 308 8.87 -1.47 -9.97
C PHE A 308 9.38 -1.41 -11.42
N VAL A 309 10.57 -1.94 -11.67
CA VAL A 309 11.14 -2.01 -13.03
C VAL A 309 10.29 -2.87 -13.94
N VAL A 310 9.87 -4.05 -13.48
CA VAL A 310 9.09 -4.97 -14.33
C VAL A 310 7.64 -4.49 -14.49
N TRP A 311 7.05 -3.86 -13.48
CA TRP A 311 5.69 -3.30 -13.59
C TRP A 311 5.64 -2.12 -14.56
N VAL A 312 6.52 -1.13 -14.38
CA VAL A 312 6.58 0.03 -15.26
C VAL A 312 7.04 -0.34 -16.67
N GLY A 313 7.89 -1.37 -16.79
CA GLY A 313 8.33 -1.92 -18.07
C GLY A 313 7.21 -2.48 -18.96
N GLN A 314 6.05 -2.80 -18.40
CA GLN A 314 4.86 -3.22 -19.14
C GLN A 314 4.12 -2.05 -19.81
N GLY A 315 4.55 -0.81 -19.60
CA GLY A 315 3.89 0.41 -20.06
C GLY A 315 2.96 1.02 -19.01
N ALA A 316 2.41 2.20 -19.32
CA ALA A 316 1.52 2.90 -18.38
C ALA A 316 0.28 2.08 -18.04
N ILE A 317 -0.31 1.38 -19.02
CA ILE A 317 -1.39 0.40 -18.84
C ILE A 317 -1.04 -0.82 -19.69
N THR A 318 -0.93 -1.99 -19.08
CA THR A 318 -0.63 -3.23 -19.80
C THR A 318 -1.74 -3.58 -20.78
N ASP A 319 -1.35 -3.86 -22.03
CA ASP A 319 -2.26 -4.33 -23.10
C ASP A 319 -2.55 -5.84 -22.95
N ARG A 320 -3.60 -6.17 -22.23
CA ARG A 320 -4.02 -7.55 -21.99
C ARG A 320 -4.74 -8.21 -23.16
N THR A 321 -4.94 -7.48 -24.26
CA THR A 321 -5.49 -8.06 -25.52
C THR A 321 -4.45 -8.88 -26.27
N ARG A 322 -3.16 -8.71 -25.93
CA ARG A 322 -2.04 -9.38 -26.61
C ARG A 322 -1.31 -10.38 -25.73
N GLU A 323 -1.68 -10.52 -24.47
CA GLU A 323 -1.03 -11.43 -23.52
C GLU A 323 -1.21 -12.91 -23.89
N LYS A 324 -0.29 -13.74 -23.43
CA LYS A 324 -0.36 -15.20 -23.54
C LYS A 324 -0.17 -15.80 -22.16
N LEU A 325 -1.25 -16.18 -21.52
CA LEU A 325 -1.22 -16.77 -20.19
C LEU A 325 -0.84 -18.26 -20.25
N GLY A 326 0.01 -18.67 -19.33
CA GLY A 326 0.46 -20.05 -19.15
C GLY A 326 -0.17 -20.73 -17.92
N GLN A 327 0.37 -21.88 -17.55
CA GLN A 327 -0.11 -22.63 -16.37
C GLN A 327 0.23 -21.93 -15.04
N SER A 328 1.30 -21.13 -15.01
CA SER A 328 1.69 -20.32 -13.84
C SER A 328 0.69 -19.21 -13.53
N ASP A 329 -0.09 -18.75 -14.54
CA ASP A 329 -0.97 -17.58 -14.45
C ASP A 329 -2.40 -17.94 -13.97
N LYS A 330 -2.62 -19.16 -13.46
CA LYS A 330 -3.94 -19.57 -12.95
C LYS A 330 -4.47 -18.63 -11.87
N GLY A 331 -3.60 -18.16 -10.99
CA GLY A 331 -3.95 -17.19 -9.95
C GLY A 331 -4.44 -15.87 -10.53
N ILE A 332 -3.76 -15.35 -11.55
CA ILE A 332 -4.17 -14.12 -12.27
C ILE A 332 -5.56 -14.30 -12.87
N VAL A 333 -5.83 -15.44 -13.50
CA VAL A 333 -7.17 -15.73 -14.06
C VAL A 333 -8.24 -15.79 -12.97
N MET A 334 -7.95 -16.40 -11.82
CA MET A 334 -8.86 -16.46 -10.68
C MET A 334 -9.17 -15.07 -10.11
N MET A 335 -8.12 -14.25 -9.93
CA MET A 335 -8.27 -12.89 -9.42
C MET A 335 -9.10 -12.01 -10.37
N ARG A 336 -8.83 -12.05 -11.68
CA ARG A 336 -9.62 -11.33 -12.70
C ARG A 336 -11.07 -11.77 -12.70
N ARG A 337 -11.35 -13.09 -12.60
CA ARG A 337 -12.71 -13.61 -12.50
C ARG A 337 -13.45 -13.01 -11.30
N ARG A 338 -12.83 -13.00 -10.11
CA ARG A 338 -13.44 -12.41 -8.90
C ARG A 338 -13.77 -10.93 -9.10
N PHE A 339 -12.89 -10.14 -9.74
CA PHE A 339 -13.20 -8.74 -10.04
C PHE A 339 -14.43 -8.61 -10.96
N PHE A 340 -14.53 -9.39 -12.02
CA PHE A 340 -15.70 -9.35 -12.89
C PHE A 340 -16.98 -9.77 -12.17
N GLU A 341 -16.94 -10.83 -11.37
CA GLU A 341 -18.07 -11.28 -10.57
C GLU A 341 -18.55 -10.19 -9.59
N GLU A 342 -17.63 -9.51 -8.92
CA GLU A 342 -17.94 -8.42 -7.97
C GLU A 342 -18.52 -7.19 -8.70
N LEU A 343 -17.98 -6.83 -9.86
CA LEU A 343 -18.50 -5.73 -10.67
C LEU A 343 -19.89 -6.04 -11.23
N ASP A 344 -20.12 -7.27 -11.69
CA ASP A 344 -21.43 -7.71 -12.15
C ASP A 344 -22.46 -7.70 -10.99
N ALA A 345 -22.07 -8.17 -9.81
CA ALA A 345 -22.92 -8.11 -8.62
C ALA A 345 -23.31 -6.68 -8.23
N LEU A 346 -22.38 -5.71 -8.35
CA LEU A 346 -22.69 -4.29 -8.11
C LEU A 346 -23.58 -3.65 -9.17
N ARG A 347 -23.52 -4.12 -10.43
CA ARG A 347 -24.45 -3.68 -11.49
C ARG A 347 -25.87 -4.17 -11.21
N GLU A 348 -26.00 -5.41 -10.73
CA GLU A 348 -27.29 -6.03 -10.39
C GLU A 348 -27.88 -5.44 -9.11
N ASP A 349 -27.06 -5.24 -8.10
CA ASP A 349 -27.46 -4.63 -6.81
C ASP A 349 -26.42 -3.59 -6.35
N PRO A 350 -26.72 -2.28 -6.46
CA PRO A 350 -25.84 -1.22 -5.97
C PRO A 350 -25.55 -1.29 -4.46
N ASN A 351 -26.33 -2.05 -3.68
CA ASN A 351 -26.12 -2.28 -2.25
C ASN A 351 -25.34 -3.57 -1.98
N HIS A 352 -24.92 -4.29 -3.01
CA HIS A 352 -24.06 -5.47 -2.86
C HIS A 352 -22.87 -5.15 -1.94
N VAL A 353 -22.61 -6.04 -1.00
CA VAL A 353 -21.47 -5.94 -0.07
C VAL A 353 -20.29 -6.68 -0.68
N PRO A 354 -19.27 -5.95 -1.17
CA PRO A 354 -18.09 -6.59 -1.72
C PRO A 354 -17.40 -7.52 -0.72
N LYS A 355 -16.78 -8.58 -1.23
CA LYS A 355 -16.00 -9.53 -0.43
C LYS A 355 -14.85 -8.84 0.32
N GLY A 356 -14.52 -9.35 1.50
CA GLY A 356 -13.41 -8.84 2.32
C GLY A 356 -13.73 -7.56 3.11
N LEU A 357 -14.92 -6.98 2.98
CA LEU A 357 -15.36 -5.85 3.81
C LEU A 357 -15.81 -6.33 5.20
N ILE A 358 -15.30 -5.67 6.24
CA ILE A 358 -15.66 -5.94 7.63
C ILE A 358 -16.69 -4.93 8.07
N ARG A 359 -17.90 -5.40 8.41
CA ARG A 359 -19.00 -4.55 8.86
C ARG A 359 -19.38 -4.76 10.32
N ASP A 360 -18.85 -5.80 10.93
CA ASP A 360 -19.08 -6.13 12.34
C ASP A 360 -17.84 -5.75 13.15
N ALA A 361 -17.91 -4.63 13.87
CA ALA A 361 -16.81 -4.15 14.71
C ALA A 361 -16.35 -5.16 15.76
N GLN A 362 -17.24 -6.08 16.21
CA GLN A 362 -16.87 -7.11 17.17
C GLN A 362 -15.96 -8.20 16.55
N LYS A 363 -16.05 -8.37 15.24
CA LYS A 363 -15.18 -9.30 14.49
C LYS A 363 -13.91 -8.65 13.97
N ASN A 364 -13.80 -7.32 14.04
CA ASN A 364 -12.65 -6.56 13.59
C ASN A 364 -11.59 -6.47 14.69
N ARG A 365 -10.99 -7.59 15.02
CA ARG A 365 -9.96 -7.65 16.05
C ARG A 365 -8.95 -8.74 15.74
N ASP A 366 -7.66 -8.39 15.67
CA ASP A 366 -6.56 -9.31 15.41
C ASP A 366 -6.84 -10.26 14.23
N LEU A 367 -7.28 -9.67 13.10
CA LEU A 367 -7.68 -10.43 11.92
C LEU A 367 -6.50 -11.25 11.40
N TYR A 368 -6.68 -12.56 11.41
CA TYR A 368 -5.64 -13.50 11.01
C TYR A 368 -5.52 -13.61 9.49
N LEU A 369 -4.27 -13.61 9.03
CA LEU A 369 -3.89 -14.01 7.69
C LEU A 369 -2.84 -15.12 7.76
N PRO A 370 -2.87 -16.15 6.89
CA PRO A 370 -1.85 -17.18 6.86
C PRO A 370 -0.44 -16.60 6.70
N SER A 371 0.47 -16.98 7.57
CA SER A 371 1.84 -16.47 7.60
C SER A 371 2.85 -17.58 7.83
N ALA A 372 3.86 -17.64 6.95
CA ALA A 372 4.95 -18.61 7.00
C ALA A 372 5.98 -18.33 8.13
N CYS A 373 5.86 -17.23 8.85
CA CYS A 373 6.79 -16.84 9.92
C CYS A 373 6.05 -16.25 11.14
N ARG A 374 4.79 -16.66 11.37
CA ARG A 374 3.95 -16.11 12.42
C ARG A 374 4.53 -16.36 13.83
N ASP A 375 4.96 -17.58 14.08
CA ASP A 375 5.45 -17.98 15.40
C ASP A 375 6.75 -17.25 15.74
N GLU A 376 7.66 -17.10 14.77
CA GLU A 376 8.91 -16.35 14.91
C GLU A 376 8.65 -14.86 15.18
N LEU A 377 7.59 -14.31 14.59
CA LEU A 377 7.20 -12.90 14.82
C LEU A 377 6.56 -12.68 16.19
N ILE A 378 5.82 -13.64 16.71
CA ILE A 378 5.18 -13.57 18.03
C ILE A 378 6.18 -13.88 19.14
N ASP A 379 6.83 -15.03 19.07
CA ASP A 379 7.68 -15.56 20.16
C ASP A 379 9.10 -14.97 20.12
N GLY A 380 9.52 -14.43 18.96
CA GLY A 380 10.87 -13.92 18.74
C GLY A 380 11.90 -15.04 18.65
N LEU A 381 13.07 -14.70 18.09
CA LEU A 381 14.21 -15.59 17.94
C LEU A 381 15.49 -14.95 18.51
N PRO A 382 16.47 -15.75 18.98
CA PRO A 382 17.81 -15.25 19.21
C PRO A 382 18.40 -14.63 17.95
N ARG A 383 19.31 -13.68 18.09
CA ARG A 383 19.93 -12.93 16.98
C ARG A 383 20.45 -13.82 15.87
N GLU A 384 21.18 -14.88 16.20
CA GLU A 384 21.78 -15.77 15.20
C GLU A 384 20.74 -16.53 14.39
N GLU A 385 19.69 -17.02 15.05
CA GLU A 385 18.59 -17.72 14.42
C GLU A 385 17.78 -16.76 13.53
N LEU A 386 17.44 -15.56 14.03
CA LEU A 386 16.73 -14.54 13.28
C LEU A 386 17.54 -14.11 12.04
N ALA A 387 18.85 -13.90 12.18
CA ALA A 387 19.74 -13.50 11.08
C ALA A 387 19.91 -14.60 10.00
N SER A 388 19.70 -15.86 10.33
CA SER A 388 19.73 -16.99 9.38
C SER A 388 18.36 -17.35 8.83
N HIS A 389 17.29 -16.76 9.37
CA HIS A 389 15.91 -17.03 8.93
C HIS A 389 15.70 -16.57 7.47
N PRO A 390 15.18 -17.44 6.57
CA PRO A 390 15.13 -17.16 5.13
C PRO A 390 14.24 -15.98 4.75
N LEU A 391 13.21 -15.68 5.57
CA LEU A 391 12.27 -14.58 5.31
C LEU A 391 12.61 -13.31 6.12
N LEU A 392 13.09 -13.46 7.35
CA LEU A 392 13.30 -12.33 8.27
C LEU A 392 14.76 -11.84 8.28
N GLY A 393 15.71 -12.73 8.03
CA GLY A 393 17.13 -12.43 8.09
C GLY A 393 17.60 -11.29 7.18
N PRO A 394 17.15 -11.20 5.92
CA PRO A 394 17.53 -10.09 5.04
C PRO A 394 17.15 -8.72 5.58
N TYR A 395 15.99 -8.62 6.22
CA TYR A 395 15.51 -7.36 6.82
C TYR A 395 16.28 -7.00 8.10
N LEU A 396 16.77 -7.99 8.82
CA LEU A 396 17.60 -7.75 9.99
C LEU A 396 19.00 -7.25 9.62
N LYS A 397 19.54 -7.69 8.48
CA LYS A 397 20.93 -7.40 8.08
C LYS A 397 21.09 -6.06 7.37
N ASP A 398 20.20 -5.71 6.45
CA ASP A 398 20.40 -4.56 5.55
C ASP A 398 19.11 -3.95 5.00
N PHE A 399 17.98 -4.15 5.62
CA PHE A 399 16.67 -3.70 5.14
C PHE A 399 16.49 -3.89 3.62
N PHE A 400 16.25 -5.10 3.24
CA PHE A 400 16.18 -5.54 1.84
C PHE A 400 14.95 -5.06 1.05
N GLY A 401 13.93 -4.47 1.71
CA GLY A 401 12.63 -4.16 1.12
C GLY A 401 12.68 -3.15 -0.02
N GLN A 402 13.07 -1.91 0.27
CA GLN A 402 13.08 -0.79 -0.69
C GLN A 402 14.29 0.11 -0.46
N ALA A 403 14.84 0.65 -1.55
CA ALA A 403 15.97 1.56 -1.52
C ALA A 403 15.60 2.94 -0.96
N GLY A 404 16.58 3.65 -0.41
CA GLY A 404 16.47 5.05 0.00
C GLY A 404 15.97 5.26 1.42
N GLN A 405 16.15 4.28 2.31
CA GLN A 405 15.84 4.47 3.72
C GLN A 405 16.63 5.67 4.29
N PRO A 406 15.94 6.68 4.87
CA PRO A 406 16.59 7.85 5.44
C PRO A 406 17.55 7.50 6.60
N ASP A 407 18.64 8.25 6.76
CA ASP A 407 19.64 7.99 7.78
C ASP A 407 19.04 7.91 9.19
N ALA A 408 18.15 8.83 9.55
CA ALA A 408 17.51 8.84 10.86
C ALA A 408 16.64 7.58 11.10
N VAL A 409 15.96 7.08 10.05
CA VAL A 409 15.16 5.85 10.16
C VAL A 409 16.09 4.63 10.26
N ARG A 410 17.20 4.63 9.52
CA ARG A 410 18.19 3.57 9.59
C ARG A 410 18.85 3.52 10.97
N GLU A 411 19.25 4.66 11.53
CA GLU A 411 19.85 4.74 12.87
C GLU A 411 18.89 4.22 13.94
N ALA A 412 17.62 4.62 13.88
CA ALA A 412 16.60 4.11 14.79
C ALA A 412 16.36 2.60 14.63
N TYR A 413 16.41 2.09 13.41
CA TYR A 413 16.34 0.67 13.13
C TYR A 413 17.56 -0.09 13.67
N GLU A 414 18.79 0.42 13.44
CA GLU A 414 20.03 -0.17 13.95
C GLU A 414 20.05 -0.23 15.48
N GLU A 415 19.53 0.80 16.14
CA GLU A 415 19.34 0.81 17.60
C GLU A 415 18.35 -0.28 18.03
N ALA A 416 17.20 -0.40 17.37
CA ALA A 416 16.18 -1.38 17.65
C ALA A 416 16.71 -2.83 17.54
N VAL A 417 17.47 -3.12 16.48
CA VAL A 417 18.03 -4.46 16.25
C VAL A 417 19.35 -4.68 17.00
N GLY A 418 19.92 -3.65 17.59
CA GLY A 418 21.18 -3.69 18.37
C GLY A 418 22.41 -4.03 17.55
N GLN A 419 22.45 -3.63 16.29
CA GLN A 419 23.60 -3.83 15.40
C GLN A 419 23.59 -2.84 14.23
N LYS A 420 24.78 -2.54 13.72
CA LYS A 420 24.92 -1.78 12.47
C LYS A 420 24.51 -2.58 11.28
N MET A 421 23.77 -1.97 10.37
CA MET A 421 23.38 -2.59 9.11
C MET A 421 24.62 -2.83 8.23
N GLN A 422 24.65 -4.00 7.61
CA GLN A 422 25.73 -4.35 6.68
C GLN A 422 25.35 -3.84 5.28
N GLY A 423 26.29 -3.20 4.62
CA GLY A 423 26.15 -2.94 3.19
C GLY A 423 25.12 -1.89 2.81
N ALA A 424 24.96 -0.84 3.61
CA ALA A 424 24.19 0.36 3.26
C ALA A 424 24.69 1.04 1.96
N GLN A 425 25.02 0.27 0.94
CA GLN A 425 25.09 0.76 -0.43
C GLN A 425 23.66 0.97 -0.88
N LEU A 426 23.24 2.19 -0.68
CA LEU A 426 21.89 2.67 -0.91
C LEU A 426 21.38 2.38 -2.32
N PHE A 427 22.28 2.20 -3.30
CA PHE A 427 21.91 1.93 -4.70
C PHE A 427 22.98 1.15 -5.43
N THR A 428 22.69 -0.07 -5.84
CA THR A 428 23.39 -0.67 -6.96
C THR A 428 22.59 -0.33 -8.21
N VAL A 429 23.07 0.64 -8.98
CA VAL A 429 22.44 0.98 -10.25
C VAL A 429 23.10 0.14 -11.34
N HIS A 430 22.41 -0.88 -11.79
CA HIS A 430 22.84 -1.61 -12.98
C HIS A 430 22.33 -0.88 -14.20
N GLY A 431 23.25 -0.55 -15.09
CA GLY A 431 22.89 0.07 -16.36
C GLY A 431 21.97 -0.87 -17.14
N ALA A 432 20.77 -0.39 -17.43
CA ALA A 432 20.07 -0.91 -18.57
C ALA A 432 20.96 -0.64 -19.77
N GLY A 433 21.67 -1.66 -20.24
CA GLY A 433 22.24 -1.64 -21.57
C GLY A 433 21.06 -1.41 -22.51
N ARG A 434 21.09 -0.30 -23.20
CA ARG A 434 20.34 0.24 -24.35
C ARG A 434 18.99 -0.38 -24.68
#